data_e35fbf1893eeb33a699b8e0b966212f7
#
_entry.id   e35fbf1893eeb33a699b8e0b966212f7
#
_cell.length_a   1.000
_cell.length_b   1.000
_cell.length_c   1.000
_cell.angle_alpha   90.00
_cell.angle_beta   90.00
_cell.angle_gamma   90.00
#
_symmetry.space_group_name_H-M   'P 1'
#
loop_
_entity.id
_entity.type
_entity.pdbx_description
1 polymer ?
#
loop_
_entity_poly.entity_id
_entity_poly.type
_entity_poly.pdbx_seq_one_letter_code
_entity_poly.pdbx_strand_id
1 'polypeptide(L)'
;QRQMCIRDRLLYSVVSLLRLRRRLVGAVRLEDNIYLADYIPSPFVMGLFRPKIYLPSTLTETERGYILRHEQYHLRRRDHVVKLLSFLALCVHWFNPLVWAAFILAGKDMEMSCDEAVIKKMGDCVLADYTASLLSLATGKHIIAGTPLAFGEGDTKGRIRNLANWKKPAFGIIVVAVVSCAFFAVCLL
;
A
#
# COMPACT_ATOMS: atom_id res chain seq x y z
N GLN A 1 26.10 -4.48 17.91
CA GLN A 1 25.60 -4.99 16.61
C GLN A 1 24.10 -4.68 16.38
N ARG A 2 23.19 -4.88 17.38
CA ARG A 2 21.77 -4.58 17.24
C ARG A 2 21.48 -3.09 16.89
N GLN A 3 22.18 -2.17 17.54
CA GLN A 3 21.98 -0.72 17.31
C GLN A 3 22.42 -0.29 15.91
N MET A 4 23.47 -0.90 15.35
CA MET A 4 23.92 -0.61 13.98
C MET A 4 22.85 -0.98 12.95
N CYS A 5 22.24 -2.16 13.03
CA CYS A 5 21.20 -2.57 12.08
C CYS A 5 19.95 -1.70 12.13
N ILE A 6 19.49 -1.27 13.31
CA ILE A 6 18.33 -0.39 13.45
C ILE A 6 18.66 1.00 12.88
N ARG A 7 19.82 1.55 13.25
CA ARG A 7 20.28 2.85 12.77
C ARG A 7 20.41 2.86 11.24
N ASP A 8 21.00 1.82 10.66
CA ASP A 8 21.23 1.75 9.22
C ASP A 8 19.91 1.65 8.44
N ARG A 9 18.92 0.92 8.96
CA ARG A 9 17.58 0.86 8.37
C ARG A 9 16.84 2.18 8.45
N LEU A 10 16.90 2.86 9.59
CA LEU A 10 16.31 4.18 9.75
C LEU A 10 17.00 5.21 8.84
N LEU A 11 18.34 5.19 8.80
CA LEU A 11 19.10 6.07 7.93
C LEU A 11 18.75 5.85 6.45
N TYR A 12 18.70 4.59 6.02
CA TYR A 12 18.28 4.23 4.67
C TYR A 12 16.86 4.73 4.35
N SER A 13 15.93 4.60 5.28
CA SER A 13 14.55 5.08 5.12
C SER A 13 14.50 6.60 4.99
N VAL A 14 15.27 7.33 5.79
CA VAL A 14 15.37 8.79 5.72
C VAL A 14 15.98 9.23 4.38
N VAL A 15 17.09 8.61 3.97
CA VAL A 15 17.75 8.92 2.69
C VAL A 15 16.81 8.63 1.51
N SER A 16 16.09 7.51 1.56
CA SER A 16 15.10 7.13 0.54
C SER A 16 13.95 8.15 0.47
N LEU A 17 13.46 8.59 1.63
CA LEU A 17 12.42 9.62 1.71
C LEU A 17 12.90 10.97 1.13
N LEU A 18 14.14 11.35 1.43
CA LEU A 18 14.74 12.59 0.87
C LEU A 18 14.91 12.51 -0.64
N ARG A 19 15.35 11.35 -1.17
CA ARG A 19 15.44 11.11 -2.62
C ARG A 19 14.07 11.18 -3.28
N LEU A 20 13.06 10.60 -2.64
CA LEU A 20 11.68 10.67 -3.14
C LEU A 20 11.18 12.12 -3.16
N ARG A 21 11.41 12.89 -2.09
CA ARG A 21 11.07 14.32 -2.05
C ARG A 21 11.71 15.12 -3.19
N ARG A 22 12.96 14.81 -3.55
CA ARG A 22 13.63 15.47 -4.69
C ARG A 22 12.96 15.17 -6.02
N ARG A 23 12.40 13.99 -6.22
CA ARG A 23 11.65 13.61 -7.43
C ARG A 23 10.28 14.30 -7.53
N LEU A 24 9.76 14.80 -6.42
CA LEU A 24 8.50 15.54 -6.38
C LEU A 24 8.67 17.04 -6.62
N VAL A 25 9.91 17.50 -6.84
CA VAL A 25 10.16 18.88 -7.25
C VAL A 25 9.58 19.04 -8.66
N GLY A 26 8.60 19.95 -8.80
CA GLY A 26 7.87 20.13 -10.06
C GLY A 26 6.49 19.43 -10.09
N ALA A 27 6.08 18.74 -9.02
CA ALA A 27 4.73 18.20 -8.95
C ALA A 27 3.68 19.31 -9.01
N VAL A 28 2.73 19.17 -9.94
CA VAL A 28 1.65 20.14 -10.17
C VAL A 28 0.46 19.76 -9.32
N ARG A 29 -0.10 20.71 -8.58
CA ARG A 29 -1.32 20.51 -7.80
C ARG A 29 -2.53 20.45 -8.74
N LEU A 30 -3.29 19.35 -8.67
CA LEU A 30 -4.53 19.16 -9.42
C LEU A 30 -5.75 19.60 -8.60
N GLU A 31 -5.86 19.11 -7.39
CA GLU A 31 -6.93 19.41 -6.43
C GLU A 31 -6.34 19.50 -5.02
N ASP A 32 -7.18 19.69 -3.99
CA ASP A 32 -6.76 19.97 -2.61
C ASP A 32 -5.51 19.23 -2.11
N ASN A 33 -5.53 17.91 -2.15
CA ASN A 33 -4.43 17.07 -1.68
C ASN A 33 -3.87 16.13 -2.77
N ILE A 34 -4.23 16.37 -4.06
CA ILE A 34 -3.85 15.55 -5.20
C ILE A 34 -2.82 16.29 -6.03
N TYR A 35 -1.72 15.63 -6.34
CA TYR A 35 -0.60 16.17 -7.11
C TYR A 35 -0.25 15.23 -8.26
N LEU A 36 0.05 15.80 -9.44
CA LEU A 36 0.62 15.10 -10.58
C LEU A 36 2.13 15.26 -10.57
N ALA A 37 2.86 14.20 -10.81
CA ALA A 37 4.31 14.21 -10.90
C ALA A 37 4.81 13.33 -12.06
N ASP A 38 5.78 13.84 -12.82
CA ASP A 38 6.27 13.19 -14.05
C ASP A 38 7.28 12.06 -13.77
N TYR A 39 8.00 12.15 -12.65
CA TYR A 39 9.14 11.27 -12.37
C TYR A 39 8.82 10.16 -11.35
N ILE A 40 7.55 9.84 -11.17
CA ILE A 40 7.11 8.77 -10.28
C ILE A 40 6.57 7.59 -11.09
N PRO A 41 7.04 6.35 -10.81
CA PRO A 41 6.60 5.17 -11.54
C PRO A 41 5.24 4.62 -11.05
N SER A 42 4.79 5.05 -9.89
CA SER A 42 3.57 4.56 -9.26
C SER A 42 2.92 5.62 -8.39
N PRO A 43 1.60 5.58 -8.23
CA PRO A 43 0.89 6.41 -7.28
C PRO A 43 1.31 6.07 -5.84
N PHE A 44 1.26 7.05 -4.96
CA PHE A 44 1.50 6.84 -3.52
C PHE A 44 0.98 8.00 -2.70
N VAL A 45 0.80 7.74 -1.40
CA VAL A 45 0.44 8.74 -0.40
C VAL A 45 1.69 9.15 0.39
N MET A 46 1.94 10.46 0.54
CA MET A 46 3.02 10.99 1.36
C MET A 46 2.50 12.00 2.38
N GLY A 47 3.03 11.93 3.59
CA GLY A 47 2.72 12.83 4.70
C GLY A 47 1.98 12.11 5.83
N LEU A 48 2.36 12.41 7.08
CA LEU A 48 1.76 11.78 8.26
C LEU A 48 0.52 12.54 8.74
N PHE A 49 0.63 13.88 8.89
CA PHE A 49 -0.45 14.73 9.41
C PHE A 49 -1.33 15.33 8.30
N ARG A 50 -0.73 15.64 7.16
CA ARG A 50 -1.41 16.19 5.98
C ARG A 50 -1.03 15.35 4.76
N PRO A 51 -1.63 14.17 4.64
CA PRO A 51 -1.29 13.25 3.56
C PRO A 51 -1.71 13.81 2.21
N LYS A 52 -0.79 13.71 1.24
CA LYS A 52 -0.95 14.12 -0.14
C LYS A 52 -0.85 12.90 -1.05
N ILE A 53 -1.72 12.84 -2.04
CA ILE A 53 -1.73 11.78 -3.05
C ILE A 53 -0.92 12.28 -4.24
N TYR A 54 0.07 11.51 -4.67
CA TYR A 54 0.86 11.76 -5.85
C TYR A 54 0.53 10.73 -6.92
N LEU A 55 0.14 11.22 -8.10
CA LEU A 55 -0.22 10.39 -9.26
C LEU A 55 0.76 10.64 -10.40
N PRO A 56 1.15 9.59 -11.16
CA PRO A 56 1.89 9.78 -12.40
C PRO A 56 1.10 10.61 -13.42
N SER A 57 1.75 11.51 -14.12
CA SER A 57 1.14 12.30 -15.20
C SER A 57 0.79 11.47 -16.43
N THR A 58 1.41 10.29 -16.57
CA THR A 58 1.19 9.36 -17.69
C THR A 58 -0.15 8.64 -17.67
N LEU A 59 -0.92 8.74 -16.58
CA LEU A 59 -2.22 8.08 -16.45
C LEU A 59 -3.29 8.77 -17.29
N THR A 60 -4.08 7.95 -17.99
CA THR A 60 -5.31 8.42 -18.64
C THR A 60 -6.33 8.87 -17.61
N GLU A 61 -7.34 9.63 -18.03
CA GLU A 61 -8.35 10.17 -17.11
C GLU A 61 -9.17 9.07 -16.43
N THR A 62 -9.48 8.00 -17.16
CA THR A 62 -10.18 6.82 -16.65
C THR A 62 -9.35 6.05 -15.62
N GLU A 63 -8.09 5.75 -15.94
CA GLU A 63 -7.15 5.09 -15.02
C GLU A 63 -6.95 5.93 -13.75
N ARG A 64 -6.81 7.24 -13.91
CA ARG A 64 -6.68 8.19 -12.77
C ARG A 64 -7.86 8.09 -11.83
N GLY A 65 -9.09 7.98 -12.36
CA GLY A 65 -10.30 7.83 -11.55
C GLY A 65 -10.30 6.57 -10.68
N TYR A 66 -9.85 5.44 -11.21
CA TYR A 66 -9.76 4.19 -10.46
C TYR A 66 -8.67 4.22 -9.39
N ILE A 67 -7.49 4.66 -9.79
CA ILE A 67 -6.31 4.73 -8.94
C ILE A 67 -6.51 5.74 -7.81
N LEU A 68 -7.10 6.89 -8.11
CA LEU A 68 -7.40 7.89 -7.11
C LEU A 68 -8.33 7.35 -6.02
N ARG A 69 -9.34 6.57 -6.39
CA ARG A 69 -10.25 5.93 -5.41
C ARG A 69 -9.52 4.92 -4.53
N HIS A 70 -8.58 4.17 -5.12
CA HIS A 70 -7.73 3.24 -4.37
C HIS A 70 -6.88 3.99 -3.33
N GLU A 71 -6.18 5.04 -3.74
CA GLU A 71 -5.35 5.86 -2.84
C GLU A 71 -6.18 6.59 -1.77
N GLN A 72 -7.37 7.07 -2.13
CA GLN A 72 -8.31 7.67 -1.16
C GLN A 72 -8.77 6.65 -0.12
N TYR A 73 -8.91 5.38 -0.48
CA TYR A 73 -9.28 4.34 0.45
C TYR A 73 -8.17 4.08 1.48
N HIS A 74 -6.90 3.98 1.02
CA HIS A 74 -5.73 3.95 1.91
C HIS A 74 -5.70 5.14 2.87
N LEU A 75 -6.00 6.31 2.35
CA LEU A 75 -6.02 7.54 3.12
C LEU A 75 -7.09 7.52 4.20
N ARG A 76 -8.31 7.11 3.85
CA ARG A 76 -9.45 7.01 4.77
C ARG A 76 -9.19 6.02 5.92
N ARG A 77 -8.52 4.90 5.64
CA ARG A 77 -8.12 3.90 6.63
C ARG A 77 -6.89 4.26 7.42
N ARG A 78 -6.19 5.34 7.03
CA ARG A 78 -4.90 5.74 7.62
C ARG A 78 -3.81 4.67 7.47
N ASP A 79 -3.81 3.93 6.38
CA ASP A 79 -2.87 2.83 6.13
C ASP A 79 -1.41 3.30 6.16
N HIS A 80 -1.12 4.57 5.80
CA HIS A 80 0.20 5.18 5.93
C HIS A 80 0.71 5.22 7.38
N VAL A 81 -0.18 5.40 8.36
CA VAL A 81 0.18 5.35 9.78
C VAL A 81 0.45 3.91 10.21
N VAL A 82 -0.42 2.97 9.79
CA VAL A 82 -0.26 1.54 10.10
C VAL A 82 1.03 1.00 9.48
N LYS A 83 1.33 1.33 8.22
CA LYS A 83 2.59 0.97 7.54
C LYS A 83 3.81 1.50 8.33
N LEU A 84 3.76 2.73 8.82
CA LEU A 84 4.85 3.32 9.61
C LEU A 84 5.04 2.58 10.94
N LEU A 85 3.97 2.32 11.68
CA LEU A 85 4.03 1.59 12.95
C LEU A 85 4.53 0.16 12.76
N SER A 86 4.04 -0.54 11.74
CA SER A 86 4.49 -1.88 11.38
C SER A 86 5.99 -1.89 11.02
N PHE A 87 6.47 -0.87 10.32
CA PHE A 87 7.89 -0.72 10.01
C PHE A 87 8.73 -0.46 11.25
N LEU A 88 8.27 0.36 12.19
CA LEU A 88 8.95 0.58 13.46
C LEU A 88 9.02 -0.71 14.29
N ALA A 89 7.92 -1.47 14.35
CA ALA A 89 7.91 -2.78 15.00
C ALA A 89 8.91 -3.74 14.35
N LEU A 90 8.97 -3.75 13.01
CA LEU A 90 9.97 -4.54 12.28
C LEU A 90 11.41 -4.10 12.59
N CYS A 91 11.67 -2.80 12.73
CA CYS A 91 13.00 -2.30 13.12
C CYS A 91 13.42 -2.78 14.51
N VAL A 92 12.49 -2.82 15.47
CA VAL A 92 12.74 -3.30 16.83
C VAL A 92 12.96 -4.81 16.86
N HIS A 93 12.13 -5.57 16.13
CA HIS A 93 12.12 -7.03 16.10
C HIS A 93 12.76 -7.59 14.82
N TRP A 94 13.73 -6.91 14.24
CA TRP A 94 14.36 -7.24 12.97
C TRP A 94 14.90 -8.68 12.86
N PHE A 95 15.24 -9.30 14.01
CA PHE A 95 15.77 -10.66 14.13
C PHE A 95 14.69 -11.75 14.11
N ASN A 96 13.42 -11.38 14.23
CA ASN A 96 12.32 -12.33 14.30
C ASN A 96 11.69 -12.54 12.90
N PRO A 97 11.80 -13.75 12.30
CA PRO A 97 11.26 -14.03 10.98
C PRO A 97 9.72 -13.94 10.94
N LEU A 98 9.02 -14.18 12.06
CA LEU A 98 7.56 -14.07 12.13
C LEU A 98 7.11 -12.61 11.98
N VAL A 99 7.85 -11.66 12.53
CA VAL A 99 7.55 -10.23 12.36
C VAL A 99 7.75 -9.79 10.91
N TRP A 100 8.75 -10.35 10.20
CA TRP A 100 8.91 -10.14 8.77
C TRP A 100 7.73 -10.68 7.97
N ALA A 101 7.34 -11.92 8.24
CA ALA A 101 6.18 -12.54 7.59
C ALA A 101 4.91 -11.72 7.84
N ALA A 102 4.66 -11.32 9.09
CA ALA A 102 3.51 -10.50 9.45
C ALA A 102 3.52 -9.14 8.73
N PHE A 103 4.67 -8.48 8.64
CA PHE A 103 4.82 -7.20 7.94
C PHE A 103 4.49 -7.33 6.45
N ILE A 104 5.01 -8.36 5.78
CA ILE A 104 4.76 -8.61 4.35
C ILE A 104 3.29 -8.97 4.11
N LEU A 105 2.71 -9.85 4.93
CA LEU A 105 1.32 -10.27 4.79
C LEU A 105 0.36 -9.11 5.05
N ALA A 106 0.58 -8.32 6.11
CA ALA A 106 -0.21 -7.13 6.39
C ALA A 106 -0.19 -6.13 5.23
N GLY A 107 0.97 -5.93 4.58
CA GLY A 107 1.07 -5.11 3.38
C GLY A 107 0.20 -5.63 2.23
N LYS A 108 0.25 -6.95 1.96
CA LYS A 108 -0.57 -7.57 0.93
C LYS A 108 -2.07 -7.47 1.23
N ASP A 109 -2.47 -7.72 2.46
CA ASP A 109 -3.87 -7.64 2.90
C ASP A 109 -4.42 -6.21 2.79
N MET A 110 -3.60 -5.20 3.09
CA MET A 110 -3.96 -3.79 2.87
C MET A 110 -4.29 -3.51 1.41
N GLU A 111 -3.41 -3.93 0.47
CA GLU A 111 -3.61 -3.73 -0.97
C GLU A 111 -4.85 -4.47 -1.46
N MET A 112 -4.99 -5.76 -1.15
CA MET A 112 -6.14 -6.56 -1.56
C MET A 112 -7.46 -5.99 -1.03
N SER A 113 -7.49 -5.55 0.22
CA SER A 113 -8.67 -4.93 0.83
C SER A 113 -9.05 -3.59 0.17
N CYS A 114 -8.06 -2.80 -0.28
CA CYS A 114 -8.32 -1.58 -1.03
C CYS A 114 -8.86 -1.87 -2.43
N ASP A 115 -8.30 -2.87 -3.12
CA ASP A 115 -8.79 -3.33 -4.42
C ASP A 115 -10.24 -3.80 -4.36
N GLU A 116 -10.58 -4.64 -3.37
CA GLU A 116 -11.95 -5.10 -3.13
C GLU A 116 -12.91 -3.94 -2.86
N ALA A 117 -12.48 -2.94 -2.11
CA ALA A 117 -13.31 -1.78 -1.81
C ALA A 117 -13.60 -0.93 -3.06
N VAL A 118 -12.63 -0.80 -3.98
CA VAL A 118 -12.83 -0.12 -5.27
C VAL A 118 -13.90 -0.87 -6.08
N ILE A 119 -13.76 -2.18 -6.26
CA ILE A 119 -14.72 -3.01 -7.02
C ILE A 119 -16.11 -2.96 -6.36
N LYS A 120 -16.19 -3.14 -5.04
CA LYS A 120 -17.46 -3.10 -4.31
C LYS A 120 -18.21 -1.77 -4.47
N LYS A 121 -17.48 -0.67 -4.60
CA LYS A 121 -18.06 0.68 -4.74
C LYS A 121 -18.45 1.02 -6.17
N MET A 122 -17.69 0.53 -7.15
CA MET A 122 -17.85 0.88 -8.56
C MET A 122 -18.68 -0.14 -9.34
N GLY A 123 -18.87 -1.34 -8.79
CA GLY A 123 -19.59 -2.44 -9.44
C GLY A 123 -18.67 -3.37 -10.23
N ASP A 124 -19.19 -4.56 -10.50
CA ASP A 124 -18.43 -5.64 -11.16
C ASP A 124 -18.07 -5.33 -12.63
N CYS A 125 -18.80 -4.40 -13.26
CA CYS A 125 -18.54 -3.97 -14.64
C CYS A 125 -17.17 -3.28 -14.82
N VAL A 126 -16.59 -2.74 -13.75
CA VAL A 126 -15.32 -2.01 -13.78
C VAL A 126 -14.10 -2.93 -13.53
N LEU A 127 -14.34 -4.19 -13.20
CA LEU A 127 -13.28 -5.13 -12.83
C LEU A 127 -12.20 -5.29 -13.92
N ALA A 128 -12.64 -5.41 -15.19
CA ALA A 128 -11.71 -5.58 -16.31
C ALA A 128 -10.85 -4.33 -16.53
N ASP A 129 -11.44 -3.15 -16.52
CA ASP A 129 -10.74 -1.88 -16.74
C ASP A 129 -9.80 -1.56 -15.58
N TYR A 130 -10.23 -1.83 -14.36
CA TYR A 130 -9.40 -1.66 -13.17
C TYR A 130 -8.19 -2.60 -13.17
N THR A 131 -8.39 -3.88 -13.51
CA THR A 131 -7.27 -4.85 -13.61
C THR A 131 -6.32 -4.49 -14.74
N ALA A 132 -6.81 -3.99 -15.87
CA ALA A 132 -5.98 -3.47 -16.96
C ALA A 132 -5.15 -2.26 -16.51
N SER A 133 -5.74 -1.33 -15.75
CA SER A 133 -5.03 -0.18 -15.17
C SER A 133 -3.94 -0.59 -14.19
N LEU A 134 -4.19 -1.60 -13.34
CA LEU A 134 -3.16 -2.16 -12.46
C LEU A 134 -2.02 -2.81 -13.24
N LEU A 135 -2.33 -3.52 -14.32
CA LEU A 135 -1.35 -4.14 -15.19
C LEU A 135 -0.50 -3.11 -15.94
N SER A 136 -1.13 -2.06 -16.46
CA SER A 136 -0.45 -0.92 -17.11
C SER A 136 0.57 -0.27 -16.17
N LEU A 137 0.18 -0.01 -14.93
CA LEU A 137 1.09 0.50 -13.90
C LEU A 137 2.24 -0.46 -13.58
N ALA A 138 1.98 -1.77 -13.58
CA ALA A 138 3.01 -2.77 -13.28
C ALA A 138 4.05 -2.91 -14.41
N THR A 139 3.62 -2.83 -15.66
CA THR A 139 4.50 -2.99 -16.83
C THR A 139 5.35 -1.75 -17.08
N GLY A 140 4.88 -0.56 -16.70
CA GLY A 140 5.66 0.68 -16.77
C GLY A 140 6.70 0.86 -15.65
N LYS A 141 6.78 -0.08 -14.69
CA LYS A 141 7.64 0.05 -13.52
C LYS A 141 9.05 -0.46 -13.75
N HIS A 142 10.03 0.43 -13.75
CA HIS A 142 11.33 0.12 -13.17
C HIS A 142 11.17 0.04 -11.65
N ILE A 143 11.23 -1.17 -11.10
CA ILE A 143 11.13 -1.44 -9.66
C ILE A 143 12.23 -0.61 -8.97
N ILE A 144 11.84 0.45 -8.27
CA ILE A 144 12.72 1.08 -7.29
C ILE A 144 12.67 0.17 -6.07
N ALA A 145 13.43 -0.94 -6.15
CA ALA A 145 13.64 -1.81 -5.01
C ALA A 145 14.28 -0.98 -3.89
N GLY A 146 13.64 -0.89 -2.76
CA GLY A 146 14.31 -0.44 -1.57
C GLY A 146 13.70 0.67 -0.73
N THR A 147 12.48 1.15 -0.99
CA THR A 147 11.78 1.98 0.00
C THR A 147 10.98 1.09 0.95
N PRO A 148 11.32 1.05 2.26
CA PRO A 148 10.57 0.23 3.25
C PRO A 148 9.08 0.60 3.35
N LEU A 149 8.70 1.79 2.90
CA LEU A 149 7.32 2.29 2.88
C LEU A 149 6.54 1.91 1.60
N ALA A 150 7.22 1.35 0.59
CA ALA A 150 6.63 0.97 -0.71
C ALA A 150 6.43 -0.56 -0.86
N PHE A 151 6.40 -1.31 0.23
CA PHE A 151 6.32 -2.78 0.23
C PHE A 151 4.97 -3.37 -0.25
N GLY A 152 3.95 -2.59 -0.53
CA GLY A 152 2.68 -3.08 -1.07
C GLY A 152 2.65 -3.23 -2.59
N GLU A 153 3.53 -2.54 -3.30
CA GLU A 153 3.42 -2.37 -4.76
C GLU A 153 4.05 -3.51 -5.58
N GLY A 154 4.74 -4.45 -4.94
CA GLY A 154 5.49 -5.52 -5.64
C GLY A 154 4.67 -6.72 -6.10
N ASP A 155 3.46 -6.94 -5.56
CA ASP A 155 2.66 -8.15 -5.84
C ASP A 155 1.43 -7.88 -6.71
N THR A 156 1.61 -7.16 -7.81
CA THR A 156 0.51 -6.89 -8.76
C THR A 156 -0.10 -8.18 -9.32
N LYS A 157 0.71 -9.24 -9.52
CA LYS A 157 0.21 -10.55 -9.95
C LYS A 157 -0.73 -11.17 -8.91
N GLY A 158 -0.38 -11.09 -7.63
CA GLY A 158 -1.24 -11.54 -6.54
C GLY A 158 -2.54 -10.75 -6.46
N ARG A 159 -2.49 -9.43 -6.61
CA ARG A 159 -3.65 -8.55 -6.65
C ARG A 159 -4.60 -8.90 -7.79
N ILE A 160 -4.09 -9.02 -9.03
CA ILE A 160 -4.90 -9.40 -10.21
C ILE A 160 -5.51 -10.79 -10.01
N ARG A 161 -4.75 -11.77 -9.50
CA ARG A 161 -5.27 -13.10 -9.20
C ARG A 161 -6.37 -13.08 -8.15
N ASN A 162 -6.22 -12.27 -7.12
CA ASN A 162 -7.22 -12.12 -6.05
C ASN A 162 -8.51 -11.49 -6.63
N LEU A 163 -8.39 -10.45 -7.44
CA LEU A 163 -9.52 -9.81 -8.11
C LEU A 163 -10.26 -10.75 -9.06
N ALA A 164 -9.52 -11.54 -9.86
CA ALA A 164 -10.10 -12.52 -10.78
C ALA A 164 -10.88 -13.64 -10.04
N ASN A 165 -10.43 -14.00 -8.84
CA ASN A 165 -11.07 -15.01 -7.99
C ASN A 165 -11.93 -14.42 -6.88
N TRP A 166 -12.21 -13.12 -6.96
CA TRP A 166 -12.93 -12.43 -5.89
C TRP A 166 -14.30 -13.06 -5.65
N LYS A 167 -14.51 -13.51 -4.43
CA LYS A 167 -15.81 -14.00 -3.92
C LYS A 167 -16.10 -13.26 -2.62
N LYS A 168 -17.33 -12.84 -2.46
CA LYS A 168 -17.75 -12.20 -1.19
C LYS A 168 -17.43 -13.18 -0.04
N PRO A 169 -16.68 -12.73 1.00
CA PRO A 169 -16.34 -13.60 2.12
C PRO A 169 -17.63 -14.11 2.77
N ALA A 170 -17.69 -15.42 3.01
CA ALA A 170 -18.81 -16.01 3.75
C ALA A 170 -18.78 -15.48 5.20
N PHE A 171 -19.93 -15.04 5.70
CA PHE A 171 -20.06 -14.50 7.05
C PHE A 171 -19.46 -15.40 8.13
N GLY A 172 -19.57 -16.73 7.96
CA GLY A 172 -18.99 -17.71 8.87
C GLY A 172 -17.47 -17.62 9.03
N ILE A 173 -16.73 -17.29 7.95
CA ILE A 173 -15.26 -17.15 8.00
C ILE A 173 -14.88 -15.95 8.88
N ILE A 174 -15.62 -14.85 8.78
CA ILE A 174 -15.38 -13.65 9.59
C ILE A 174 -15.61 -13.96 11.07
N VAL A 175 -16.68 -14.66 11.40
CA VAL A 175 -16.99 -15.04 12.79
C VAL A 175 -15.89 -15.94 13.37
N VAL A 176 -15.45 -16.96 12.63
CA VAL A 176 -14.36 -17.86 13.06
C VAL A 176 -13.06 -17.07 13.28
N ALA A 177 -12.70 -16.15 12.38
CA ALA A 177 -11.50 -15.34 12.52
C ALA A 177 -11.55 -14.46 13.78
N VAL A 178 -12.68 -13.77 14.03
CA VAL A 178 -12.86 -12.92 15.22
C VAL A 178 -12.77 -13.73 16.51
N VAL A 179 -13.45 -14.89 16.56
CA VAL A 179 -13.42 -15.79 17.74
C VAL A 179 -12.01 -16.31 17.99
N SER A 180 -11.29 -16.73 16.94
CA SER A 180 -9.90 -17.17 17.06
C SER A 180 -8.99 -16.06 17.58
N CYS A 181 -9.10 -14.84 17.06
CA CYS A 181 -8.32 -13.70 17.54
C CYS A 181 -8.62 -13.38 19.01
N ALA A 182 -9.89 -13.39 19.42
CA ALA A 182 -10.29 -13.17 20.80
C ALA A 182 -9.75 -14.26 21.73
N PHE A 183 -9.82 -15.54 21.31
CA PHE A 183 -9.27 -16.66 22.06
C PHE A 183 -7.76 -16.52 22.28
N PHE A 184 -7.00 -16.23 21.22
CA PHE A 184 -5.55 -16.01 21.34
C PHE A 184 -5.21 -14.80 22.20
N ALA A 185 -5.98 -13.72 22.13
CA ALA A 185 -5.77 -12.54 22.98
C ALA A 185 -5.96 -12.88 24.47
N VAL A 186 -6.95 -13.69 24.80
CA VAL A 186 -7.20 -14.14 26.19
C VAL A 186 -6.13 -15.14 26.66
N CYS A 187 -5.64 -16.03 25.79
CA CYS A 187 -4.59 -16.99 26.15
C CYS A 187 -3.19 -16.35 26.30
N LEU A 188 -2.96 -15.17 25.75
CA LEU A 188 -1.68 -14.46 25.83
C LEU A 188 -1.63 -13.40 26.95
N LEU A 189 -2.74 -13.12 27.60
CA LEU A 189 -2.86 -12.28 28.80
C LEU A 189 -2.69 -13.09 30.08
#